data_d37f5efccd65f3d3302bcadc873e74ba
#
_entry.id   d37f5efccd65f3d3302bcadc873e74ba
#
_cell.length_a   1.000
_cell.length_b   1.000
_cell.length_c   1.000
_cell.angle_alpha   90.00
_cell.angle_beta   90.00
_cell.angle_gamma   90.00
#
_symmetry.space_group_name_H-M   'P 1'
#
loop_
_entity.id
_entity.type
_entity.pdbx_description
1 polymer ?
#
loop_
_entity_poly.entity_id
_entity_poly.type
_entity_poly.pdbx_seq_one_letter_code
_entity_poly.pdbx_strand_id
1 'polypeptide(L)'
;TKKKGVIKMRVLEGKLVASGLKVGIVAARFNEFIVSKLVSGALDGLKRHDVKEEDIDIAWVPGAFEIPLIADKMAKSKKYDAVICLGTVIRGATSHYDYVCNEVSKGIAQVSLNTGIPVLFGVVTTENIEQAIERAGTKAGNKGYDCALSAIEMVQLIKEVEA
;
A
#
# COMPACT_ATOMS: atom_id res chain seq x y z
N THR A 1 -3.44 -4.79 38.47
CA THR A 1 -4.59 -5.54 38.97
C THR A 1 -5.88 -5.04 38.33
N LYS A 2 -6.69 -5.95 37.83
CA LYS A 2 -8.00 -5.60 37.25
C LYS A 2 -8.93 -5.16 38.36
N LYS A 3 -9.56 -3.99 38.23
CA LYS A 3 -10.62 -3.56 39.12
C LYS A 3 -11.85 -4.46 38.93
N LYS A 4 -12.31 -5.09 39.98
CA LYS A 4 -13.51 -5.93 39.96
C LYS A 4 -14.71 -5.08 39.57
N GLY A 5 -15.57 -5.55 38.67
CA GLY A 5 -16.84 -4.92 38.31
C GLY A 5 -16.76 -3.83 37.22
N VAL A 6 -15.59 -3.55 36.67
CA VAL A 6 -15.46 -2.58 35.57
C VAL A 6 -15.25 -3.32 34.23
N ILE A 7 -16.31 -3.27 33.39
CA ILE A 7 -16.20 -3.77 32.01
C ILE A 7 -15.63 -2.66 31.16
N LYS A 8 -14.45 -2.87 30.63
CA LYS A 8 -13.81 -1.93 29.71
C LYS A 8 -13.90 -2.48 28.30
N MET A 9 -14.21 -1.60 27.34
CA MET A 9 -14.10 -1.98 25.93
C MET A 9 -12.64 -2.29 25.60
N ARG A 10 -12.42 -3.24 24.72
CA ARG A 10 -11.11 -3.50 24.14
C ARG A 10 -10.98 -2.65 22.88
N VAL A 11 -9.94 -1.84 22.82
CA VAL A 11 -9.61 -1.08 21.61
C VAL A 11 -8.43 -1.77 20.96
N LEU A 12 -8.62 -2.26 19.75
CA LEU A 12 -7.58 -2.93 18.99
C LEU A 12 -6.94 -1.94 18.02
N GLU A 13 -5.65 -1.72 18.16
CA GLU A 13 -4.89 -0.81 17.30
C GLU A 13 -3.59 -1.49 16.90
N GLY A 14 -3.25 -1.41 15.62
CA GLY A 14 -1.99 -1.94 15.12
C GLY A 14 -0.83 -1.05 15.52
N LYS A 15 0.18 -1.62 16.16
CA LYS A 15 1.40 -0.89 16.50
C LYS A 15 2.32 -0.82 15.29
N LEU A 16 3.10 0.26 15.21
CA LEU A 16 4.07 0.45 14.13
C LEU A 16 5.37 -0.32 14.42
N VAL A 17 5.25 -1.61 14.62
CA VAL A 17 6.37 -2.52 14.85
C VAL A 17 6.51 -3.44 13.65
N ALA A 18 7.60 -3.33 12.95
CA ALA A 18 7.78 -3.98 11.65
C ALA A 18 8.96 -4.93 11.56
N SER A 19 9.69 -5.17 12.64
CA SER A 19 10.83 -6.10 12.63
C SER A 19 10.38 -7.50 12.19
N GLY A 20 11.06 -8.04 11.17
CA GLY A 20 10.75 -9.37 10.63
C GLY A 20 9.63 -9.40 9.61
N LEU A 21 8.96 -8.30 9.34
CA LEU A 21 7.93 -8.26 8.31
C LEU A 21 8.55 -8.31 6.91
N LYS A 22 7.86 -9.01 6.02
CA LYS A 22 8.22 -9.09 4.59
C LYS A 22 7.16 -8.37 3.78
N VAL A 23 7.58 -7.47 2.90
CA VAL A 23 6.68 -6.60 2.16
C VAL A 23 6.98 -6.68 0.67
N GLY A 24 5.93 -6.89 -0.12
CA GLY A 24 5.99 -6.77 -1.56
C GLY A 24 5.50 -5.41 -2.01
N ILE A 25 6.13 -4.86 -3.02
CA ILE A 25 5.69 -3.60 -3.64
C ILE A 25 5.44 -3.89 -5.11
N VAL A 26 4.26 -3.50 -5.61
CA VAL A 26 3.94 -3.53 -7.04
C VAL A 26 3.91 -2.08 -7.50
N ALA A 27 4.78 -1.73 -8.44
CA ALA A 27 4.91 -0.37 -8.94
C ALA A 27 4.64 -0.30 -10.44
N ALA A 28 3.80 0.63 -10.87
CA ALA A 28 3.50 0.82 -12.28
C ALA A 28 4.53 1.72 -12.95
N ARG A 29 5.06 1.28 -14.09
CA ARG A 29 6.09 2.02 -14.82
C ARG A 29 5.54 3.26 -15.52
N PHE A 30 4.29 3.24 -15.93
CA PHE A 30 3.68 4.41 -16.55
C PHE A 30 3.68 5.58 -15.55
N ASN A 31 4.10 6.77 -15.99
CA ASN A 31 4.40 7.91 -15.12
C ASN A 31 5.53 7.63 -14.11
N GLU A 32 6.57 6.96 -14.58
CA GLU A 32 7.66 6.45 -13.74
C GLU A 32 8.34 7.54 -12.89
N PHE A 33 8.47 8.74 -13.40
CA PHE A 33 9.07 9.86 -12.64
C PHE A 33 8.34 10.09 -11.31
N ILE A 34 7.01 10.04 -11.33
CA ILE A 34 6.18 10.24 -10.13
C ILE A 34 6.17 8.95 -9.29
N VAL A 35 6.00 7.80 -9.94
CA VAL A 35 5.94 6.51 -9.25
C VAL A 35 7.24 6.21 -8.53
N SER A 36 8.39 6.57 -9.10
CA SER A 36 9.69 6.39 -8.43
C SER A 36 9.77 7.15 -7.11
N LYS A 37 9.14 8.32 -7.02
CA LYS A 37 9.05 9.09 -5.77
C LYS A 37 8.15 8.39 -4.75
N LEU A 38 7.08 7.76 -5.20
CA LEU A 38 6.20 6.96 -4.33
C LEU A 38 6.94 5.74 -3.80
N VAL A 39 7.71 5.07 -4.65
CA VAL A 39 8.54 3.93 -4.25
C VAL A 39 9.58 4.36 -3.21
N SER A 40 10.27 5.47 -3.45
CA SER A 40 11.24 6.01 -2.48
C SER A 40 10.59 6.30 -1.14
N GLY A 41 9.39 6.87 -1.14
CA GLY A 41 8.64 7.14 0.08
C GLY A 41 8.26 5.86 0.82
N ALA A 42 7.79 4.86 0.11
CA ALA A 42 7.45 3.56 0.70
C ALA A 42 8.69 2.90 1.32
N LEU A 43 9.81 2.88 0.59
CA LEU A 43 11.06 2.32 1.11
C LEU A 43 11.54 3.06 2.35
N ASP A 44 11.46 4.40 2.35
CA ASP A 44 11.83 5.20 3.50
C ASP A 44 10.97 4.84 4.72
N GLY A 45 9.65 4.76 4.55
CA GLY A 45 8.74 4.41 5.62
C GLY A 45 9.00 3.00 6.18
N LEU A 46 9.25 2.03 5.32
CA LEU A 46 9.54 0.67 5.75
C LEU A 46 10.88 0.59 6.50
N LYS A 47 11.93 1.20 5.95
CA LYS A 47 13.27 1.16 6.56
C LYS A 47 13.33 1.89 7.89
N ARG A 48 12.64 3.02 8.04
CA ARG A 48 12.57 3.75 9.31
C ARG A 48 11.89 2.95 10.42
N HIS A 49 11.11 1.95 10.06
CA HIS A 49 10.42 1.07 11.01
C HIS A 49 11.05 -0.33 11.04
N ASP A 50 12.32 -0.43 10.68
CA ASP A 50 13.16 -1.63 10.81
C ASP A 50 12.79 -2.80 9.89
N VAL A 51 12.11 -2.55 8.78
CA VAL A 51 11.99 -3.55 7.72
C VAL A 51 13.32 -3.62 6.97
N LYS A 52 13.90 -4.79 6.90
CA LYS A 52 15.19 -4.99 6.25
C LYS A 52 15.03 -4.94 4.73
N GLU A 53 16.03 -4.40 4.05
CA GLU A 53 16.02 -4.29 2.59
C GLU A 53 15.85 -5.66 1.92
N GLU A 54 16.46 -6.70 2.47
CA GLU A 54 16.34 -8.08 1.98
C GLU A 54 14.94 -8.67 2.13
N ASP A 55 14.07 -8.04 2.95
CA ASP A 55 12.68 -8.44 3.16
C ASP A 55 11.70 -7.63 2.31
N ILE A 56 12.20 -6.86 1.37
CA ILE A 56 11.38 -6.04 0.48
C ILE A 56 11.65 -6.46 -0.97
N ASP A 57 10.59 -6.82 -1.69
CA ASP A 57 10.66 -7.08 -3.12
C ASP A 57 9.83 -6.05 -3.88
N ILE A 58 10.34 -5.58 -5.00
CA ILE A 58 9.62 -4.63 -5.87
C ILE A 58 9.41 -5.29 -7.22
N ALA A 59 8.14 -5.38 -7.63
CA ALA A 59 7.75 -5.85 -8.95
C ALA A 59 7.26 -4.65 -9.77
N TRP A 60 7.88 -4.38 -10.90
CA TRP A 60 7.46 -3.34 -11.82
C TRP A 60 6.50 -3.91 -12.86
N VAL A 61 5.35 -3.25 -13.04
CA VAL A 61 4.35 -3.61 -14.06
C VAL A 61 4.25 -2.47 -15.09
N PRO A 62 3.73 -2.75 -16.31
CA PRO A 62 3.66 -1.71 -17.34
C PRO A 62 2.83 -0.50 -16.95
N GLY A 63 1.65 -0.70 -16.42
CA GLY A 63 0.74 0.37 -16.05
C GLY A 63 -0.10 0.01 -14.84
N ALA A 64 -0.89 0.96 -14.37
CA ALA A 64 -1.73 0.76 -13.19
C ALA A 64 -2.75 -0.38 -13.38
N PHE A 65 -3.26 -0.55 -14.58
CA PHE A 65 -4.24 -1.59 -14.88
C PHE A 65 -3.73 -3.01 -14.60
N GLU A 66 -2.42 -3.23 -14.69
CA GLU A 66 -1.78 -4.55 -14.45
C GLU A 66 -1.42 -4.79 -12.99
N ILE A 67 -1.58 -3.79 -12.13
CA ILE A 67 -1.25 -3.91 -10.70
C ILE A 67 -2.04 -5.02 -10.01
N PRO A 68 -3.38 -5.11 -10.15
CA PRO A 68 -4.13 -6.12 -9.40
C PRO A 68 -3.69 -7.56 -9.66
N LEU A 69 -3.34 -7.91 -10.89
CA LEU A 69 -2.91 -9.26 -11.21
C LEU A 69 -1.63 -9.64 -10.46
N ILE A 70 -0.63 -8.76 -10.48
CA ILE A 70 0.64 -9.05 -9.81
C ILE A 70 0.51 -8.96 -8.30
N ALA A 71 -0.31 -8.02 -7.79
CA ALA A 71 -0.61 -7.96 -6.37
C ALA A 71 -1.26 -9.27 -5.88
N ASP A 72 -2.17 -9.82 -6.67
CA ASP A 72 -2.82 -11.10 -6.37
C ASP A 72 -1.80 -12.25 -6.30
N LYS A 73 -0.90 -12.33 -7.27
CA LYS A 73 0.16 -13.34 -7.29
C LYS A 73 1.08 -13.22 -6.09
N MET A 74 1.50 -12.01 -5.75
CA MET A 74 2.36 -11.76 -4.58
C MET A 74 1.63 -12.10 -3.29
N ALA A 75 0.38 -11.67 -3.14
CA ALA A 75 -0.39 -11.94 -1.94
C ALA A 75 -0.63 -13.44 -1.73
N LYS A 76 -0.86 -14.20 -2.79
CA LYS A 76 -1.08 -15.65 -2.72
C LYS A 76 0.20 -16.45 -2.53
N SER A 77 1.36 -15.86 -2.78
CA SER A 77 2.64 -16.57 -2.69
C SER A 77 3.02 -16.98 -1.28
N LYS A 78 2.40 -16.39 -0.26
CA LYS A 78 2.71 -16.57 1.16
C LYS A 78 4.11 -16.11 1.56
N LYS A 79 4.76 -15.34 0.70
CA LYS A 79 6.10 -14.79 0.94
C LYS A 79 6.06 -13.42 1.63
N TYR A 80 4.91 -12.76 1.65
CA TYR A 80 4.77 -11.38 2.12
C TYR A 80 3.67 -11.27 3.16
N ASP A 81 3.92 -10.42 4.15
CA ASP A 81 2.90 -10.06 5.15
C ASP A 81 1.96 -8.97 4.66
N ALA A 82 2.41 -8.17 3.72
CA ALA A 82 1.62 -7.11 3.09
C ALA A 82 2.13 -6.82 1.67
N VAL A 83 1.27 -6.28 0.84
CA VAL A 83 1.62 -5.83 -0.52
C VAL A 83 1.20 -4.37 -0.66
N ILE A 84 2.12 -3.54 -1.13
CA ILE A 84 1.87 -2.12 -1.37
C ILE A 84 1.79 -1.90 -2.89
N CYS A 85 0.69 -1.30 -3.35
CA CYS A 85 0.47 -1.03 -4.77
C CYS A 85 0.67 0.45 -5.05
N LEU A 86 1.62 0.77 -5.92
CA LEU A 86 2.00 2.14 -6.23
C LEU A 86 1.85 2.43 -7.73
N GLY A 87 1.21 3.52 -8.05
CA GLY A 87 1.00 3.93 -9.42
C GLY A 87 0.50 5.36 -9.48
N THR A 88 0.40 5.88 -10.67
CA THR A 88 -0.13 7.23 -10.88
C THR A 88 -1.01 7.22 -12.13
N VAL A 89 -2.24 7.66 -11.96
CA VAL A 89 -3.20 7.81 -13.05
C VAL A 89 -3.64 9.27 -13.11
N ILE A 90 -3.35 9.92 -14.22
CA ILE A 90 -3.66 11.34 -14.42
C ILE A 90 -4.74 11.44 -15.48
N ARG A 91 -5.78 12.22 -15.19
CA ARG A 91 -6.89 12.39 -16.12
C ARG A 91 -6.42 13.02 -17.44
N GLY A 92 -6.79 12.37 -18.53
CA GLY A 92 -6.56 12.88 -19.89
C GLY A 92 -7.86 13.38 -20.53
N ALA A 93 -7.82 13.54 -21.85
CA ALA A 93 -8.95 14.06 -22.62
C ALA A 93 -10.06 13.02 -22.88
N THR A 94 -9.81 11.74 -22.56
CA THR A 94 -10.74 10.65 -22.83
C THR A 94 -11.25 10.01 -21.55
N SER A 95 -12.25 9.11 -21.65
CA SER A 95 -12.78 8.35 -20.54
C SER A 95 -11.86 7.22 -20.04
N HIS A 96 -10.69 7.04 -20.65
CA HIS A 96 -9.72 6.01 -20.27
C HIS A 96 -9.35 6.05 -18.78
N TYR A 97 -9.18 7.25 -18.23
CA TYR A 97 -8.90 7.49 -16.83
C TYR A 97 -9.91 6.79 -15.91
N ASP A 98 -11.20 6.96 -16.19
CA ASP A 98 -12.25 6.42 -15.34
C ASP A 98 -12.25 4.89 -15.33
N TYR A 99 -12.02 4.26 -16.49
CA TYR A 99 -11.92 2.81 -16.58
C TYR A 99 -10.73 2.27 -15.79
N VAL A 100 -9.58 2.89 -15.95
CA VAL A 100 -8.37 2.47 -15.24
C VAL A 100 -8.56 2.61 -13.72
N CYS A 101 -9.02 3.76 -13.25
CA CYS A 101 -9.22 4.02 -11.82
C CYS A 101 -10.21 3.03 -11.21
N ASN A 102 -11.34 2.80 -11.87
CA ASN A 102 -12.38 1.91 -11.36
C ASN A 102 -11.88 0.47 -11.23
N GLU A 103 -11.24 -0.05 -12.26
CA GLU A 103 -10.76 -1.44 -12.24
C GLU A 103 -9.59 -1.64 -11.30
N VAL A 104 -8.66 -0.69 -11.21
CA VAL A 104 -7.50 -0.76 -10.32
C VAL A 104 -7.93 -0.74 -8.85
N SER A 105 -8.78 0.22 -8.46
CA SER A 105 -9.23 0.32 -7.07
C SER A 105 -10.04 -0.89 -6.65
N LYS A 106 -10.95 -1.34 -7.48
CA LYS A 106 -11.77 -2.52 -7.24
C LYS A 106 -10.92 -3.79 -7.17
N GLY A 107 -10.00 -3.95 -8.11
CA GLY A 107 -9.13 -5.12 -8.16
C GLY A 107 -8.22 -5.22 -6.95
N ILE A 108 -7.61 -4.13 -6.52
CA ILE A 108 -6.74 -4.10 -5.33
C ILE A 108 -7.54 -4.44 -4.08
N ALA A 109 -8.72 -3.84 -3.91
CA ALA A 109 -9.59 -4.15 -2.77
C ALA A 109 -9.95 -5.63 -2.73
N GLN A 110 -10.25 -6.21 -3.88
CA GLN A 110 -10.63 -7.61 -3.99
C GLN A 110 -9.49 -8.56 -3.62
N VAL A 111 -8.26 -8.24 -4.03
CA VAL A 111 -7.08 -9.02 -3.67
C VAL A 111 -6.91 -9.08 -2.15
N SER A 112 -7.06 -7.94 -1.48
CA SER A 112 -6.94 -7.87 -0.03
C SER A 112 -7.97 -8.75 0.68
N LEU A 113 -9.22 -8.67 0.26
CA LEU A 113 -10.30 -9.45 0.85
C LEU A 113 -10.17 -10.95 0.57
N ASN A 114 -9.78 -11.31 -0.65
CA ASN A 114 -9.70 -12.71 -1.06
C ASN A 114 -8.49 -13.44 -0.48
N THR A 115 -7.40 -12.72 -0.23
CA THR A 115 -6.16 -13.32 0.27
C THR A 115 -5.99 -13.20 1.78
N GLY A 116 -6.70 -12.25 2.40
CA GLY A 116 -6.63 -12.04 3.85
C GLY A 116 -5.37 -11.32 4.32
N ILE A 117 -4.52 -10.85 3.42
CA ILE A 117 -3.39 -10.01 3.81
C ILE A 117 -3.64 -8.56 3.39
N PRO A 118 -3.03 -7.59 4.09
CA PRO A 118 -3.16 -6.20 3.70
C PRO A 118 -2.57 -5.93 2.31
N VAL A 119 -3.37 -5.34 1.44
CA VAL A 119 -2.95 -4.87 0.13
C VAL A 119 -3.30 -3.39 0.07
N LEU A 120 -2.28 -2.54 0.04
CA LEU A 120 -2.44 -1.10 0.22
C LEU A 120 -2.60 -0.38 -1.10
N PHE A 121 -3.58 0.53 -1.15
CA PHE A 121 -3.89 1.31 -2.34
C PHE A 121 -3.10 2.61 -2.33
N GLY A 122 -1.95 2.59 -2.98
CA GLY A 122 -1.08 3.74 -3.16
C GLY A 122 -1.09 4.26 -4.59
N VAL A 123 -2.18 4.06 -5.32
CA VAL A 123 -2.33 4.58 -6.67
C VAL A 123 -2.88 6.00 -6.57
N VAL A 124 -2.07 6.96 -6.97
CA VAL A 124 -2.43 8.38 -6.98
C VAL A 124 -3.27 8.65 -8.23
N THR A 125 -4.48 9.14 -8.04
CA THR A 125 -5.41 9.46 -9.11
C THR A 125 -5.70 10.96 -9.06
N THR A 126 -5.33 11.69 -10.11
CA THR A 126 -5.43 13.15 -10.10
C THR A 126 -5.98 13.72 -11.41
N GLU A 127 -6.45 14.96 -11.34
CA GLU A 127 -6.93 15.68 -12.51
C GLU A 127 -5.79 16.20 -13.39
N ASN A 128 -4.61 16.47 -12.79
CA ASN A 128 -3.46 17.02 -13.51
C ASN A 128 -2.15 16.53 -12.88
N ILE A 129 -1.05 16.81 -13.58
CA ILE A 129 0.28 16.36 -13.18
C ILE A 129 0.77 17.05 -11.89
N GLU A 130 0.41 18.31 -11.68
CA GLU A 130 0.80 19.09 -10.52
C GLU A 130 0.27 18.44 -9.23
N GLN A 131 -0.98 18.00 -9.24
CA GLN A 131 -1.58 17.28 -8.12
C GLN A 131 -0.85 15.97 -7.85
N ALA A 132 -0.47 15.26 -8.90
CA ALA A 132 0.26 14.00 -8.76
C ALA A 132 1.63 14.22 -8.12
N ILE A 133 2.35 15.24 -8.56
CA ILE A 133 3.66 15.61 -8.00
C ILE A 133 3.54 15.98 -6.52
N GLU A 134 2.52 16.75 -6.16
CA GLU A 134 2.28 17.13 -4.76
C GLU A 134 2.09 15.92 -3.85
N ARG A 135 1.33 14.92 -4.29
CA ARG A 135 1.05 13.71 -3.51
C ARG A 135 2.22 12.75 -3.46
N ALA A 136 3.20 12.96 -4.33
CA ALA A 136 4.43 12.18 -4.32
C ALA A 136 5.57 12.82 -3.53
N GLY A 137 5.29 13.89 -2.76
CA GLY A 137 6.23 14.41 -1.78
C GLY A 137 6.58 15.88 -1.83
N THR A 138 5.87 16.72 -2.63
CA THR A 138 6.22 18.15 -2.68
C THR A 138 5.45 19.00 -1.67
N LYS A 139 4.15 18.74 -1.44
CA LYS A 139 3.32 19.51 -0.51
C LYS A 139 2.47 18.64 0.41
N ALA A 140 1.75 17.68 -0.16
CA ALA A 140 0.76 16.89 0.54
C ALA A 140 1.33 15.60 1.17
N GLY A 141 2.63 15.57 1.42
CA GLY A 141 3.31 14.36 1.88
C GLY A 141 3.54 13.38 0.75
N ASN A 142 3.84 12.15 1.09
CA ASN A 142 4.13 11.10 0.11
C ASN A 142 3.18 9.92 0.34
N LYS A 143 2.36 9.61 -0.67
CA LYS A 143 1.38 8.52 -0.58
C LYS A 143 2.04 7.15 -0.39
N GLY A 144 3.22 6.95 -0.95
CA GLY A 144 3.99 5.71 -0.75
C GLY A 144 4.43 5.53 0.69
N TYR A 145 4.93 6.61 1.30
CA TYR A 145 5.28 6.61 2.72
C TYR A 145 4.07 6.27 3.59
N ASP A 146 2.94 6.90 3.33
CA ASP A 146 1.70 6.65 4.07
C ASP A 146 1.27 5.19 3.96
N CYS A 147 1.39 4.60 2.78
CA CYS A 147 1.05 3.19 2.56
C CYS A 147 2.00 2.26 3.32
N ALA A 148 3.27 2.61 3.45
CA ALA A 148 4.22 1.81 4.22
C ALA A 148 3.79 1.72 5.69
N LEU A 149 3.41 2.84 6.29
CA LEU A 149 2.95 2.87 7.67
C LEU A 149 1.62 2.13 7.82
N SER A 150 0.69 2.34 6.89
CA SER A 150 -0.60 1.63 6.90
C SER A 150 -0.42 0.13 6.76
N ALA A 151 0.55 -0.32 5.95
CA ALA A 151 0.85 -1.74 5.80
C ALA A 151 1.27 -2.36 7.14
N ILE A 152 2.19 -1.71 7.85
CA ILE A 152 2.67 -2.16 9.15
C ILE A 152 1.53 -2.19 10.16
N GLU A 153 0.76 -1.12 10.23
CA GLU A 153 -0.37 -1.02 11.13
C GLU A 153 -1.38 -2.13 10.90
N MET A 154 -1.74 -2.38 9.64
CA MET A 154 -2.73 -3.40 9.28
C MET A 154 -2.25 -4.81 9.56
N VAL A 155 -0.99 -5.11 9.32
CA VAL A 155 -0.43 -6.43 9.66
C VAL A 155 -0.53 -6.68 11.16
N GLN A 156 -0.18 -5.70 11.97
CA GLN A 156 -0.23 -5.85 13.43
C GLN A 156 -1.67 -5.90 13.94
N LEU A 157 -2.57 -5.12 13.36
CA LEU A 157 -3.99 -5.15 13.72
C LEU A 157 -4.61 -6.52 13.45
N ILE A 158 -4.33 -7.11 12.30
CA ILE A 158 -4.84 -8.45 11.96
C ILE A 158 -4.38 -9.47 13.00
N LYS A 159 -3.12 -9.41 13.42
CA LYS A 159 -2.59 -10.30 14.45
C LYS A 159 -3.35 -10.16 15.76
N GLU A 160 -3.70 -8.94 16.16
CA GLU A 160 -4.47 -8.71 17.38
C GLU A 160 -5.91 -9.22 17.25
N VAL A 161 -6.54 -9.00 16.10
CA VAL A 161 -7.92 -9.46 15.85
C VAL A 161 -8.01 -10.98 15.86
N GLU A 162 -7.00 -11.65 15.32
CA GLU A 162 -6.97 -13.11 15.19
C GLU A 162 -6.40 -13.82 16.43
N ALA A 163 -5.91 -13.08 17.39
CA ALA A 163 -5.29 -13.65 18.60
C ALA A 163 -6.32 -14.30 19.54
#